data_a92f04acee801bac5de6c4947803d260
#
_entry.id   a92f04acee801bac5de6c4947803d260
#
_cell.length_a   1.000
_cell.length_b   1.000
_cell.length_c   1.000
_cell.angle_alpha   90.00
_cell.angle_beta   90.00
_cell.angle_gamma   90.00
#
_symmetry.space_group_name_H-M   'P 1'
#
loop_
_entity.id
_entity.type
_entity.pdbx_description
1 polymer ?
#
loop_
_entity_poly.entity_id
_entity_poly.type
_entity_poly.pdbx_seq_one_letter_code
_entity_poly.pdbx_strand_id
1 'polypeptide(L)'
;APRMNYEELIKEQRAFFNNRTTGDISFRKQSLTALQKAVRQYEKELSEALRKDLGKAPFESYMTEIGFILSEIRHTLKHLDKWAAAKRHKTPLFLFGSTSHTRPEPYGVVLILSPWNYPVQLLLAPLIGAIAAGNCAILKPSPRTVHTNHVLGKLISETFPTRYIAFLEADNRQTDNLLKQHFDYIFYTGGVAFGKRIMMAAAKNLTPVTLELGGKSPCIVDNDAHIQIAARRIVWGK
;
A
#
# COMPACT_ATOMS: atom_id res chain seq x y z
N ALA A 1 16.26 -2.77 -21.01
CA ALA A 1 15.15 -3.64 -20.61
C ALA A 1 13.98 -3.45 -21.57
N PRO A 2 13.25 -4.51 -21.96
CA PRO A 2 12.07 -4.37 -22.80
C PRO A 2 11.07 -3.44 -22.15
N ARG A 3 10.46 -2.58 -22.94
CA ARG A 3 9.48 -1.59 -22.46
C ARG A 3 8.26 -2.36 -21.93
N MET A 4 8.03 -2.32 -20.62
CA MET A 4 6.90 -3.02 -20.03
C MET A 4 5.59 -2.49 -20.61
N ASN A 5 4.76 -3.38 -21.12
CA ASN A 5 3.42 -3.03 -21.62
C ASN A 5 2.45 -2.95 -20.45
N TYR A 6 2.21 -1.73 -19.94
CA TYR A 6 1.30 -1.51 -18.81
C TYR A 6 -0.14 -1.93 -19.11
N GLU A 7 -0.58 -1.76 -20.36
CA GLU A 7 -1.93 -2.15 -20.77
C GLU A 7 -2.13 -3.66 -20.67
N GLU A 8 -1.15 -4.45 -21.15
CA GLU A 8 -1.20 -5.91 -21.05
C GLU A 8 -1.19 -6.39 -19.60
N LEU A 9 -0.31 -5.81 -18.75
CA LEU A 9 -0.26 -6.14 -17.32
C LEU A 9 -1.60 -5.90 -16.64
N ILE A 10 -2.23 -4.74 -16.88
CA ILE A 10 -3.52 -4.40 -16.27
C ILE A 10 -4.62 -5.31 -16.80
N LYS A 11 -4.60 -5.67 -18.07
CA LYS A 11 -5.53 -6.62 -18.68
C LYS A 11 -5.43 -8.01 -18.04
N GLU A 12 -4.21 -8.50 -17.81
CA GLU A 12 -3.98 -9.77 -17.10
C GLU A 12 -4.50 -9.72 -15.66
N GLN A 13 -4.22 -8.62 -14.92
CA GLN A 13 -4.72 -8.43 -13.56
C GLN A 13 -6.25 -8.35 -13.54
N ARG A 14 -6.85 -7.66 -14.49
CA ARG A 14 -8.32 -7.56 -14.60
C ARG A 14 -8.96 -8.91 -14.92
N ALA A 15 -8.33 -9.71 -15.80
CA ALA A 15 -8.79 -11.07 -16.08
C ALA A 15 -8.68 -11.96 -14.83
N PHE A 16 -7.59 -11.85 -14.05
CA PHE A 16 -7.42 -12.57 -12.80
C PHE A 16 -8.43 -12.14 -11.73
N PHE A 17 -8.71 -10.85 -11.61
CA PHE A 17 -9.74 -10.32 -10.72
C PHE A 17 -11.14 -10.83 -11.11
N ASN A 18 -11.48 -10.80 -12.40
CA ASN A 18 -12.80 -11.18 -12.91
C ASN A 18 -13.11 -12.66 -12.74
N ASN A 19 -12.12 -13.54 -12.62
CA ASN A 19 -12.34 -14.96 -12.31
C ASN A 19 -12.69 -15.22 -10.83
N ARG A 20 -12.79 -14.14 -10.01
CA ARG A 20 -13.21 -14.13 -8.61
C ARG A 20 -12.30 -14.88 -7.62
N THR A 21 -11.12 -15.30 -8.01
CA THR A 21 -10.15 -15.94 -7.10
C THR A 21 -9.85 -15.08 -5.88
N THR A 22 -9.69 -13.77 -6.07
CA THR A 22 -9.44 -12.82 -4.98
C THR A 22 -10.68 -12.57 -4.08
N GLY A 23 -11.85 -12.99 -4.53
CA GLY A 23 -13.10 -12.93 -3.75
C GLY A 23 -13.14 -13.90 -2.58
N ASP A 24 -12.40 -15.03 -2.67
CA ASP A 24 -12.33 -16.02 -1.60
C ASP A 24 -11.50 -15.52 -0.42
N ILE A 25 -12.08 -15.57 0.79
CA ILE A 25 -11.42 -15.14 2.03
C ILE A 25 -10.23 -16.06 2.37
N SER A 26 -10.31 -17.34 2.06
CA SER A 26 -9.19 -18.27 2.31
C SER A 26 -7.98 -17.92 1.44
N PHE A 27 -8.19 -17.57 0.19
CA PHE A 27 -7.14 -17.07 -0.72
C PHE A 27 -6.49 -15.79 -0.19
N ARG A 28 -7.30 -14.82 0.31
CA ARG A 28 -6.78 -13.58 0.91
C ARG A 28 -5.93 -13.85 2.14
N LYS A 29 -6.37 -14.75 3.03
CA LYS A 29 -5.60 -15.17 4.22
C LYS A 29 -4.30 -15.87 3.84
N GLN A 30 -4.32 -16.76 2.85
CA GLN A 30 -3.11 -17.42 2.33
C GLN A 30 -2.14 -16.39 1.75
N SER A 31 -2.62 -15.42 0.98
CA SER A 31 -1.81 -14.34 0.41
C SER A 31 -1.17 -13.46 1.49
N LEU A 32 -1.92 -13.07 2.53
CA LEU A 32 -1.38 -12.32 3.68
C LEU A 32 -0.36 -13.13 4.47
N THR A 33 -0.57 -14.43 4.64
CA THR A 33 0.37 -15.33 5.31
C THR A 33 1.65 -15.51 4.48
N ALA A 34 1.53 -15.61 3.15
CA ALA A 34 2.68 -15.65 2.26
C ALA A 34 3.50 -14.36 2.33
N LEU A 35 2.84 -13.18 2.31
CA LEU A 35 3.50 -11.89 2.50
C LEU A 35 4.22 -11.82 3.86
N GLN A 36 3.58 -12.29 4.95
CA GLN A 36 4.20 -12.31 6.28
C GLN A 36 5.47 -13.15 6.31
N LYS A 37 5.43 -14.33 5.69
CA LYS A 37 6.59 -15.22 5.55
C LYS A 37 7.71 -14.54 4.77
N ALA A 38 7.39 -13.94 3.64
CA ALA A 38 8.36 -13.23 2.79
C ALA A 38 9.01 -12.06 3.54
N VAL A 39 8.24 -11.22 4.23
CA VAL A 39 8.79 -10.11 5.03
C VAL A 39 9.76 -10.62 6.11
N ARG A 40 9.45 -11.72 6.78
CA ARG A 40 10.37 -12.34 7.77
C ARG A 40 11.63 -12.89 7.10
N GLN A 41 11.50 -13.56 5.96
CA GLN A 41 12.63 -14.13 5.22
C GLN A 41 13.59 -13.02 4.76
N TYR A 42 13.08 -11.87 4.32
CA TYR A 42 13.85 -10.74 3.81
C TYR A 42 14.18 -9.68 4.86
N GLU A 43 13.88 -9.91 6.16
CA GLU A 43 14.06 -8.92 7.24
C GLU A 43 15.48 -8.34 7.27
N LYS A 44 16.49 -9.19 7.22
CA LYS A 44 17.90 -8.78 7.25
C LYS A 44 18.28 -7.97 6.01
N GLU A 45 17.90 -8.44 4.83
CA GLU A 45 18.18 -7.76 3.56
C GLU A 45 17.47 -6.41 3.48
N LEU A 46 16.22 -6.33 3.94
CA LEU A 46 15.47 -5.05 4.04
C LEU A 46 16.14 -4.08 5.00
N SER A 47 16.57 -4.53 6.18
CA SER A 47 17.25 -3.69 7.16
C SER A 47 18.59 -3.14 6.61
N GLU A 48 19.36 -3.98 5.92
CA GLU A 48 20.61 -3.56 5.26
C GLU A 48 20.36 -2.56 4.12
N ALA A 49 19.30 -2.78 3.32
CA ALA A 49 18.91 -1.89 2.24
C ALA A 49 18.45 -0.52 2.76
N LEU A 50 17.62 -0.50 3.80
CA LEU A 50 17.19 0.74 4.49
C LEU A 50 18.38 1.52 5.07
N ARG A 51 19.38 0.83 5.59
CA ARG A 51 20.62 1.47 6.05
C ARG A 51 21.39 2.09 4.90
N LYS A 52 21.49 1.42 3.75
CA LYS A 52 22.18 1.93 2.55
C LYS A 52 21.49 3.15 1.95
N ASP A 53 20.14 3.11 1.85
CA ASP A 53 19.37 4.17 1.21
C ASP A 53 19.14 5.39 2.12
N LEU A 54 18.91 5.16 3.43
CA LEU A 54 18.38 6.16 4.36
C LEU A 54 19.21 6.32 5.63
N GLY A 55 20.27 5.51 5.84
CA GLY A 55 21.06 5.53 7.08
C GLY A 55 20.32 4.97 8.30
N LYS A 56 19.17 4.34 8.15
CA LYS A 56 18.38 3.82 9.28
C LYS A 56 19.12 2.74 10.05
N ALA A 57 19.14 2.87 11.38
CA ALA A 57 19.66 1.84 12.26
C ALA A 57 18.78 0.57 12.20
N PRO A 58 19.30 -0.64 12.47
CA PRO A 58 18.50 -1.87 12.45
C PRO A 58 17.29 -1.82 13.36
N PHE A 59 17.40 -1.25 14.56
CA PHE A 59 16.29 -1.07 15.49
C PHE A 59 15.21 -0.15 14.90
N GLU A 60 15.59 0.96 14.30
CA GLU A 60 14.68 1.90 13.65
C GLU A 60 13.97 1.23 12.46
N SER A 61 14.73 0.54 11.60
CA SER A 61 14.18 -0.21 10.45
C SER A 61 13.14 -1.25 10.89
N TYR A 62 13.40 -1.96 11.97
CA TYR A 62 12.45 -2.93 12.51
C TYR A 62 11.22 -2.24 13.11
N MET A 63 11.43 -1.28 14.02
CA MET A 63 10.37 -0.64 14.77
C MET A 63 9.40 0.14 13.88
N THR A 64 9.93 0.88 12.90
CA THR A 64 9.12 1.81 12.08
C THR A 64 8.63 1.21 10.76
N GLU A 65 9.25 0.14 10.28
CA GLU A 65 8.91 -0.44 8.98
C GLU A 65 8.60 -1.94 9.06
N ILE A 66 9.58 -2.79 9.30
CA ILE A 66 9.42 -4.25 9.17
C ILE A 66 8.47 -4.81 10.24
N GLY A 67 8.73 -4.50 11.51
CA GLY A 67 7.91 -4.96 12.65
C GLY A 67 6.49 -4.39 12.60
N PHE A 68 6.34 -3.14 12.11
CA PHE A 68 5.04 -2.53 11.85
C PHE A 68 4.23 -3.36 10.85
N ILE A 69 4.82 -3.72 9.69
CA ILE A 69 4.16 -4.53 8.66
C ILE A 69 3.78 -5.91 9.19
N LEU A 70 4.67 -6.57 9.94
CA LEU A 70 4.37 -7.85 10.56
C LEU A 70 3.21 -7.78 11.56
N SER A 71 3.09 -6.66 12.28
CA SER A 71 1.99 -6.40 13.20
C SER A 71 0.69 -6.16 12.46
N GLU A 72 0.72 -5.36 11.39
CA GLU A 72 -0.43 -5.03 10.57
C GLU A 72 -1.02 -6.28 9.88
N ILE A 73 -0.16 -7.17 9.35
CA ILE A 73 -0.61 -8.43 8.77
C ILE A 73 -1.31 -9.30 9.83
N ARG A 74 -0.74 -9.41 11.04
CA ARG A 74 -1.36 -10.19 12.13
C ARG A 74 -2.72 -9.63 12.53
N HIS A 75 -2.81 -8.30 12.65
CA HIS A 75 -4.05 -7.61 12.95
C HIS A 75 -5.11 -7.88 11.87
N THR A 76 -4.74 -7.75 10.62
CA THR A 76 -5.62 -7.98 9.47
C THR A 76 -6.12 -9.42 9.42
N LEU A 77 -5.23 -10.42 9.56
CA LEU A 77 -5.60 -11.83 9.58
C LEU A 77 -6.60 -12.16 10.69
N LYS A 78 -6.46 -11.54 11.87
CA LYS A 78 -7.37 -11.73 13.01
C LYS A 78 -8.76 -11.16 12.75
N HIS A 79 -8.90 -10.11 11.96
CA HIS A 79 -10.15 -9.37 11.82
C HIS A 79 -10.81 -9.53 10.44
N LEU A 80 -10.14 -10.15 9.47
CA LEU A 80 -10.57 -10.21 8.08
C LEU A 80 -11.98 -10.81 7.89
N ASP A 81 -12.29 -11.90 8.58
CA ASP A 81 -13.62 -12.52 8.49
C ASP A 81 -14.74 -11.54 8.88
N LYS A 82 -14.51 -10.81 9.99
CA LYS A 82 -15.47 -9.82 10.49
C LYS A 82 -15.61 -8.64 9.52
N TRP A 83 -14.51 -8.19 8.93
CA TRP A 83 -14.53 -7.05 8.00
C TRP A 83 -15.19 -7.40 6.66
N ALA A 84 -15.00 -8.63 6.19
CA ALA A 84 -15.55 -9.11 4.93
C ALA A 84 -17.01 -9.60 5.04
N ALA A 85 -17.53 -9.76 6.26
CA ALA A 85 -18.89 -10.24 6.49
C ALA A 85 -19.95 -9.24 6.04
N ALA A 86 -21.02 -9.74 5.42
CA ALA A 86 -22.20 -8.92 5.13
C ALA A 86 -22.86 -8.45 6.44
N LYS A 87 -23.27 -7.19 6.49
CA LYS A 87 -23.97 -6.59 7.63
C LYS A 87 -25.44 -6.44 7.29
N ARG A 88 -26.31 -7.02 8.16
CA ARG A 88 -27.76 -6.84 8.06
C ARG A 88 -28.16 -5.48 8.63
N HIS A 89 -29.10 -4.82 7.97
CA HIS A 89 -29.70 -3.55 8.39
C HIS A 89 -31.21 -3.71 8.60
N LYS A 90 -31.80 -2.77 9.33
CA LYS A 90 -33.25 -2.68 9.46
C LYS A 90 -33.85 -2.33 8.10
N THR A 91 -34.83 -3.12 7.68
CA THR A 91 -35.59 -2.86 6.44
C THR A 91 -36.80 -1.98 6.79
N PRO A 92 -37.07 -0.89 6.05
CA PRO A 92 -38.26 -0.08 6.25
C PRO A 92 -39.56 -0.91 6.14
N LEU A 93 -40.56 -0.55 6.93
CA LEU A 93 -41.82 -1.35 7.01
C LEU A 93 -42.56 -1.45 5.68
N PHE A 94 -42.46 -0.44 4.82
CA PHE A 94 -43.09 -0.46 3.47
C PHE A 94 -42.44 -1.47 2.51
N LEU A 95 -41.27 -2.04 2.86
CA LEU A 95 -40.62 -3.15 2.15
C LEU A 95 -40.79 -4.49 2.89
N PHE A 96 -41.91 -4.65 3.58
CA PHE A 96 -42.21 -5.89 4.31
C PHE A 96 -42.00 -7.13 3.45
N GLY A 97 -41.36 -8.17 4.02
CA GLY A 97 -40.95 -9.38 3.28
C GLY A 97 -39.55 -9.33 2.64
N SER A 98 -38.88 -8.14 2.67
CA SER A 98 -37.53 -7.98 2.17
C SER A 98 -36.48 -7.98 3.28
N THR A 99 -35.17 -8.14 2.93
CA THR A 99 -34.04 -8.00 3.84
C THR A 99 -33.02 -7.04 3.26
N SER A 100 -32.42 -6.20 4.10
CA SER A 100 -31.43 -5.20 3.70
C SER A 100 -30.06 -5.57 4.24
N HIS A 101 -29.05 -5.57 3.35
CA HIS A 101 -27.66 -5.91 3.68
C HIS A 101 -26.69 -4.94 3.04
N THR A 102 -25.58 -4.66 3.73
CA THR A 102 -24.36 -4.07 3.14
C THR A 102 -23.31 -5.17 3.02
N ARG A 103 -22.73 -5.33 1.83
CA ARG A 103 -21.64 -6.26 1.59
C ARG A 103 -20.40 -5.49 1.10
N PRO A 104 -19.23 -5.65 1.76
CA PRO A 104 -17.97 -5.13 1.24
C PRO A 104 -17.61 -5.84 -0.07
N GLU A 105 -17.19 -5.06 -1.07
CA GLU A 105 -16.71 -5.57 -2.35
C GLU A 105 -15.38 -4.92 -2.71
N PRO A 106 -14.45 -5.65 -3.38
CA PRO A 106 -13.20 -5.09 -3.86
C PRO A 106 -13.43 -4.11 -5.01
N TYR A 107 -12.53 -3.13 -5.14
CA TYR A 107 -12.54 -2.21 -6.28
C TYR A 107 -12.16 -2.89 -7.59
N GLY A 108 -11.10 -3.70 -7.61
CA GLY A 108 -10.56 -4.33 -8.81
C GLY A 108 -9.06 -4.33 -8.88
N VAL A 109 -8.49 -3.66 -9.88
CA VAL A 109 -7.06 -3.44 -10.06
C VAL A 109 -6.67 -2.09 -9.45
N VAL A 110 -5.85 -2.11 -8.40
CA VAL A 110 -5.46 -0.90 -7.67
C VAL A 110 -4.00 -0.53 -7.92
N LEU A 111 -3.70 0.77 -7.95
CA LEU A 111 -2.34 1.30 -8.04
C LEU A 111 -1.92 1.86 -6.68
N ILE A 112 -0.76 1.44 -6.19
CA ILE A 112 -0.17 1.94 -4.95
C ILE A 112 1.16 2.62 -5.26
N LEU A 113 1.23 3.93 -4.97
CA LEU A 113 2.44 4.74 -5.16
C LEU A 113 2.97 5.17 -3.80
N SER A 114 4.22 4.81 -3.48
CA SER A 114 4.81 5.12 -2.18
C SER A 114 5.99 6.09 -2.28
N PRO A 115 6.27 6.86 -1.20
CA PRO A 115 7.41 7.76 -1.10
C PRO A 115 8.69 7.01 -0.71
N TRP A 116 9.76 7.79 -0.46
CA TRP A 116 11.09 7.27 -0.15
C TRP A 116 11.42 7.20 1.35
N ASN A 117 10.71 7.95 2.21
CA ASN A 117 11.09 8.11 3.63
C ASN A 117 10.78 6.89 4.50
N TYR A 118 9.72 6.14 4.20
CA TYR A 118 9.36 4.85 4.81
C TYR A 118 8.97 3.88 3.70
N PRO A 119 9.94 3.45 2.85
CA PRO A 119 9.64 2.77 1.59
C PRO A 119 8.99 1.40 1.78
N VAL A 120 9.34 0.66 2.84
CA VAL A 120 8.76 -0.66 3.15
C VAL A 120 7.34 -0.49 3.71
N GLN A 121 7.19 0.35 4.74
CA GLN A 121 5.92 0.56 5.42
C GLN A 121 4.87 1.15 4.49
N LEU A 122 5.19 2.26 3.81
CA LEU A 122 4.22 2.99 3.00
C LEU A 122 3.90 2.33 1.66
N LEU A 123 4.63 1.28 1.29
CA LEU A 123 4.28 0.42 0.16
C LEU A 123 3.46 -0.79 0.59
N LEU A 124 3.90 -1.49 1.65
CA LEU A 124 3.30 -2.77 2.05
C LEU A 124 2.05 -2.60 2.91
N ALA A 125 1.89 -1.53 3.70
CA ALA A 125 0.68 -1.31 4.49
C ALA A 125 -0.58 -1.14 3.60
N PRO A 126 -0.57 -0.28 2.55
CA PRO A 126 -1.68 -0.24 1.61
C PRO A 126 -1.88 -1.56 0.84
N LEU A 127 -0.80 -2.29 0.54
CA LEU A 127 -0.89 -3.62 -0.09
C LEU A 127 -1.64 -4.62 0.80
N ILE A 128 -1.37 -4.63 2.12
CA ILE A 128 -2.10 -5.47 3.07
C ILE A 128 -3.61 -5.18 2.98
N GLY A 129 -3.99 -3.90 2.96
CA GLY A 129 -5.38 -3.48 2.78
C GLY A 129 -5.97 -3.93 1.44
N ALA A 130 -5.21 -3.79 0.35
CA ALA A 130 -5.63 -4.21 -0.98
C ALA A 130 -5.89 -5.73 -1.05
N ILE A 131 -4.97 -6.56 -0.51
CA ILE A 131 -5.12 -8.02 -0.42
C ILE A 131 -6.33 -8.38 0.45
N ALA A 132 -6.45 -7.78 1.62
CA ALA A 132 -7.55 -8.03 2.55
C ALA A 132 -8.92 -7.72 1.94
N ALA A 133 -9.02 -6.65 1.16
CA ALA A 133 -10.24 -6.28 0.45
C ALA A 133 -10.52 -7.17 -0.78
N GLY A 134 -9.53 -7.92 -1.31
CA GLY A 134 -9.66 -8.81 -2.46
C GLY A 134 -9.34 -8.14 -3.80
N ASN A 135 -8.47 -7.14 -3.80
CA ASN A 135 -7.99 -6.46 -5.01
C ASN A 135 -6.75 -7.13 -5.61
N CYS A 136 -6.53 -6.95 -6.91
CA CYS A 136 -5.20 -7.03 -7.52
C CYS A 136 -4.47 -5.70 -7.33
N ALA A 137 -3.14 -5.71 -7.28
CA ALA A 137 -2.38 -4.49 -7.04
C ALA A 137 -1.15 -4.35 -7.93
N ILE A 138 -0.88 -3.12 -8.35
CA ILE A 138 0.37 -2.70 -8.96
C ILE A 138 1.08 -1.76 -7.98
N LEU A 139 2.30 -2.12 -7.60
CA LEU A 139 3.14 -1.42 -6.66
C LEU A 139 4.18 -0.60 -7.41
N LYS A 140 4.23 0.70 -7.15
CA LYS A 140 5.21 1.62 -7.73
C LYS A 140 5.88 2.43 -6.63
N PRO A 141 7.04 2.01 -6.11
CA PRO A 141 7.79 2.76 -5.10
C PRO A 141 8.46 4.00 -5.68
N SER A 142 8.95 4.86 -4.79
CA SER A 142 9.83 5.97 -5.19
C SER A 142 11.13 5.45 -5.80
N PRO A 143 11.64 6.04 -6.90
CA PRO A 143 12.91 5.63 -7.49
C PRO A 143 14.14 6.04 -6.65
N ARG A 144 13.95 6.74 -5.51
CA ARG A 144 15.06 7.24 -4.68
C ARG A 144 15.68 6.18 -3.77
N THR A 145 14.96 5.12 -3.45
CA THR A 145 15.38 4.05 -2.53
C THR A 145 15.76 2.79 -3.33
N VAL A 146 16.85 2.87 -4.07
CA VAL A 146 17.25 1.85 -5.06
C VAL A 146 17.51 0.50 -4.43
N HIS A 147 18.24 0.46 -3.31
CA HIS A 147 18.56 -0.80 -2.62
C HIS A 147 17.32 -1.45 -2.02
N THR A 148 16.46 -0.64 -1.37
CA THR A 148 15.21 -1.12 -0.78
C THR A 148 14.24 -1.61 -1.86
N ASN A 149 14.15 -0.89 -2.99
CA ASN A 149 13.31 -1.30 -4.11
C ASN A 149 13.74 -2.63 -4.71
N HIS A 150 15.05 -2.86 -4.85
CA HIS A 150 15.59 -4.13 -5.32
C HIS A 150 15.14 -5.31 -4.44
N VAL A 151 15.25 -5.16 -3.12
CA VAL A 151 14.82 -6.21 -2.18
C VAL A 151 13.31 -6.38 -2.20
N LEU A 152 12.52 -5.29 -2.21
CA LEU A 152 11.07 -5.35 -2.30
C LEU A 152 10.59 -5.98 -3.61
N GLY A 153 11.23 -5.65 -4.73
CA GLY A 153 10.92 -6.24 -6.03
C GLY A 153 11.13 -7.75 -6.05
N LYS A 154 12.25 -8.22 -5.48
CA LYS A 154 12.54 -9.65 -5.32
C LYS A 154 11.51 -10.32 -4.40
N LEU A 155 11.25 -9.75 -3.23
CA LEU A 155 10.27 -10.23 -2.27
C LEU A 155 8.89 -10.41 -2.93
N ILE A 156 8.41 -9.41 -3.65
CA ILE A 156 7.09 -9.46 -4.29
C ILE A 156 7.05 -10.46 -5.43
N SER A 157 8.06 -10.48 -6.32
CA SER A 157 8.09 -11.37 -7.49
C SER A 157 8.22 -12.85 -7.13
N GLU A 158 8.89 -13.16 -6.01
CA GLU A 158 8.99 -14.53 -5.50
C GLU A 158 7.73 -14.99 -4.72
N THR A 159 6.93 -14.03 -4.23
CA THR A 159 5.73 -14.32 -3.43
C THR A 159 4.46 -14.39 -4.26
N PHE A 160 4.34 -13.54 -5.29
CA PHE A 160 3.10 -13.38 -6.04
C PHE A 160 3.32 -13.39 -7.55
N PRO A 161 2.42 -14.00 -8.34
CA PRO A 161 2.42 -13.84 -9.78
C PRO A 161 2.03 -12.40 -10.16
N THR A 162 2.62 -11.86 -11.23
CA THR A 162 2.39 -10.47 -11.71
C THR A 162 0.93 -10.16 -12.04
N ARG A 163 0.19 -11.18 -12.50
CA ARG A 163 -1.27 -11.08 -12.73
C ARG A 163 -2.09 -10.84 -11.46
N TYR A 164 -1.48 -10.95 -10.26
CA TYR A 164 -2.12 -10.68 -8.97
C TYR A 164 -1.51 -9.46 -8.30
N ILE A 165 -0.22 -9.50 -7.99
CA ILE A 165 0.54 -8.38 -7.42
C ILE A 165 1.78 -8.15 -8.28
N ALA A 166 1.90 -6.97 -8.87
CA ALA A 166 3.04 -6.58 -9.67
C ALA A 166 3.85 -5.47 -8.99
N PHE A 167 5.18 -5.54 -9.12
CA PHE A 167 6.10 -4.52 -8.64
C PHE A 167 6.78 -3.84 -9.83
N LEU A 168 6.70 -2.52 -9.90
CA LEU A 168 7.21 -1.72 -11.00
C LEU A 168 8.26 -0.73 -10.52
N GLU A 169 9.50 -0.89 -10.97
CA GLU A 169 10.50 0.17 -10.89
C GLU A 169 10.29 1.12 -12.07
N ALA A 170 9.70 2.28 -11.80
CA ALA A 170 9.38 3.25 -12.84
C ALA A 170 9.91 4.64 -12.46
N ASP A 171 10.55 5.29 -13.42
CA ASP A 171 10.90 6.71 -13.32
C ASP A 171 9.68 7.64 -13.45
N ASN A 172 9.90 8.94 -13.40
CA ASN A 172 8.81 9.92 -13.48
C ASN A 172 8.06 9.88 -14.82
N ARG A 173 8.77 9.68 -15.94
CA ARG A 173 8.15 9.59 -17.29
C ARG A 173 7.33 8.31 -17.43
N GLN A 174 7.84 7.22 -16.93
CA GLN A 174 7.15 5.93 -16.92
C GLN A 174 5.93 5.99 -16.01
N THR A 175 6.00 6.71 -14.87
CA THR A 175 4.87 6.94 -13.97
C THR A 175 3.76 7.73 -14.66
N ASP A 176 4.08 8.74 -15.45
CA ASP A 176 3.08 9.48 -16.22
C ASP A 176 2.35 8.60 -17.24
N ASN A 177 3.05 7.65 -17.86
CA ASN A 177 2.44 6.68 -18.77
C ASN A 177 1.57 5.65 -18.01
N LEU A 178 1.99 5.26 -16.82
CA LEU A 178 1.20 4.39 -15.95
C LEU A 178 -0.11 5.07 -15.51
N LEU A 179 -0.07 6.35 -15.16
CA LEU A 179 -1.25 7.14 -14.76
C LEU A 179 -2.24 7.41 -15.92
N LYS A 180 -1.89 7.13 -17.18
CA LYS A 180 -2.83 7.16 -18.31
C LYS A 180 -3.71 5.92 -18.37
N GLN A 181 -3.33 4.86 -17.68
CA GLN A 181 -4.07 3.60 -17.65
C GLN A 181 -5.29 3.70 -16.72
N HIS A 182 -6.27 2.83 -16.95
CA HIS A 182 -7.48 2.75 -16.12
C HIS A 182 -7.26 1.83 -14.91
N PHE A 183 -7.25 2.43 -13.71
CA PHE A 183 -7.27 1.76 -12.42
C PHE A 183 -8.65 1.91 -11.77
N ASP A 184 -9.01 0.96 -10.92
CA ASP A 184 -10.27 1.01 -10.15
C ASP A 184 -10.10 1.76 -8.83
N TYR A 185 -8.85 1.95 -8.38
CA TYR A 185 -8.49 2.75 -7.21
C TYR A 185 -7.01 3.14 -7.26
N ILE A 186 -6.67 4.34 -6.75
CA ILE A 186 -5.27 4.78 -6.61
C ILE A 186 -5.01 5.20 -5.17
N PHE A 187 -3.99 4.60 -4.54
CA PHE A 187 -3.48 5.00 -3.24
C PHE A 187 -2.11 5.66 -3.43
N TYR A 188 -1.96 6.86 -2.94
CA TYR A 188 -0.72 7.63 -3.04
C TYR A 188 -0.32 8.23 -1.71
N THR A 189 0.96 8.04 -1.34
CA THR A 189 1.61 8.76 -0.26
C THR A 189 2.78 9.57 -0.82
N GLY A 190 2.82 10.88 -0.54
CA GLY A 190 3.91 11.73 -1.01
C GLY A 190 3.62 13.23 -1.02
N GLY A 191 4.26 13.97 -1.92
CA GLY A 191 4.14 15.43 -1.98
C GLY A 191 2.85 15.91 -2.63
N VAL A 192 2.34 17.05 -2.16
CA VAL A 192 1.08 17.68 -2.62
C VAL A 192 1.04 17.91 -4.14
N ALA A 193 2.15 18.40 -4.72
CA ALA A 193 2.19 18.71 -6.16
C ALA A 193 1.94 17.47 -7.04
N PHE A 194 2.54 16.32 -6.68
CA PHE A 194 2.31 15.08 -7.41
C PHE A 194 0.94 14.46 -7.09
N GLY A 195 0.45 14.62 -5.84
CA GLY A 195 -0.92 14.22 -5.47
C GLY A 195 -1.99 14.90 -6.32
N LYS A 196 -1.85 16.21 -6.59
CA LYS A 196 -2.73 16.96 -7.51
C LYS A 196 -2.71 16.37 -8.93
N ARG A 197 -1.52 15.97 -9.44
CA ARG A 197 -1.40 15.33 -10.76
C ARG A 197 -2.10 13.98 -10.81
N ILE A 198 -1.96 13.17 -9.75
CA ILE A 198 -2.67 11.88 -9.64
C ILE A 198 -4.19 12.11 -9.66
N MET A 199 -4.68 13.04 -8.85
CA MET A 199 -6.11 13.36 -8.80
C MET A 199 -6.66 13.80 -10.15
N MET A 200 -5.93 14.67 -10.88
CA MET A 200 -6.30 15.08 -12.24
C MET A 200 -6.30 13.90 -13.24
N ALA A 201 -5.35 12.98 -13.12
CA ALA A 201 -5.31 11.80 -13.99
C ALA A 201 -6.47 10.83 -13.67
N ALA A 202 -6.74 10.59 -12.39
CA ALA A 202 -7.82 9.73 -11.91
C ALA A 202 -9.22 10.26 -12.31
N ALA A 203 -9.41 11.58 -12.28
CA ALA A 203 -10.68 12.24 -12.63
C ALA A 203 -11.17 11.89 -14.04
N LYS A 204 -10.27 11.60 -14.99
CA LYS A 204 -10.63 11.22 -16.36
C LYS A 204 -11.46 9.93 -16.43
N ASN A 205 -11.25 9.03 -15.50
CA ASN A 205 -11.92 7.73 -15.41
C ASN A 205 -12.85 7.64 -14.19
N LEU A 206 -13.05 8.75 -13.45
CA LEU A 206 -13.77 8.78 -12.17
C LEU A 206 -13.20 7.79 -11.15
N THR A 207 -11.89 7.50 -11.25
CA THR A 207 -11.20 6.60 -10.33
C THR A 207 -11.10 7.22 -8.95
N PRO A 208 -11.60 6.58 -7.87
CA PRO A 208 -11.43 7.06 -6.51
C PRO A 208 -9.96 7.02 -6.10
N VAL A 209 -9.56 8.02 -5.29
CA VAL A 209 -8.18 8.17 -4.82
C VAL A 209 -8.12 8.37 -3.32
N THR A 210 -7.09 7.81 -2.68
CA THR A 210 -6.63 8.24 -1.35
C THR A 210 -5.27 8.91 -1.52
N LEU A 211 -5.16 10.12 -1.00
CA LEU A 211 -3.94 10.94 -1.05
C LEU A 211 -3.47 11.21 0.38
N GLU A 212 -2.39 10.55 0.79
CA GLU A 212 -1.69 10.80 2.04
C GLU A 212 -0.56 11.80 1.76
N LEU A 213 -0.74 13.03 2.23
CA LEU A 213 0.09 14.17 1.85
C LEU A 213 0.82 14.77 3.06
N GLY A 214 1.86 15.55 2.80
CA GLY A 214 2.59 16.26 3.84
C GLY A 214 1.77 17.38 4.48
N GLY A 215 2.16 17.75 5.69
CA GLY A 215 1.59 18.85 6.45
C GLY A 215 2.66 19.84 6.95
N LYS A 216 2.25 20.89 7.62
CA LYS A 216 3.15 21.91 8.18
C LYS A 216 3.78 21.47 9.50
N SER A 217 3.06 20.72 10.34
CA SER A 217 3.49 20.14 11.63
C SER A 217 4.40 21.10 12.43
N PRO A 218 3.91 22.30 12.83
CA PRO A 218 4.72 23.28 13.54
C PRO A 218 5.16 22.72 14.91
N CYS A 219 6.41 22.92 15.26
CA CYS A 219 6.95 22.60 16.58
C CYS A 219 7.16 23.91 17.35
N ILE A 220 6.43 24.10 18.44
CA ILE A 220 6.50 25.30 19.28
C ILE A 220 7.21 24.92 20.58
N VAL A 221 8.29 25.65 20.89
CA VAL A 221 9.03 25.52 22.14
C VAL A 221 8.81 26.80 22.93
N ASP A 222 8.09 26.71 24.07
CA ASP A 222 7.78 27.86 24.90
C ASP A 222 8.99 28.28 25.75
N ASN A 223 8.95 29.50 26.31
CA ASN A 223 10.05 30.12 27.05
C ASN A 223 10.38 29.42 28.39
N ASP A 224 9.42 28.69 28.96
CA ASP A 224 9.59 27.89 30.18
C ASP A 224 10.09 26.46 29.91
N ALA A 225 10.22 26.07 28.66
CA ALA A 225 10.67 24.74 28.29
C ALA A 225 12.16 24.52 28.60
N HIS A 226 12.50 23.29 29.03
CA HIS A 226 13.90 22.90 29.19
C HIS A 226 14.54 22.67 27.82
N ILE A 227 15.26 23.70 27.32
CA ILE A 227 15.78 23.78 25.94
C ILE A 227 16.57 22.52 25.50
N GLN A 228 17.49 22.04 26.38
CA GLN A 228 18.33 20.87 26.06
C GLN A 228 17.49 19.60 25.87
N ILE A 229 16.45 19.40 26.68
CA ILE A 229 15.54 18.26 26.55
C ILE A 229 14.68 18.42 25.29
N ALA A 230 14.15 19.62 25.07
CA ALA A 230 13.36 19.92 23.88
C ALA A 230 14.17 19.66 22.60
N ALA A 231 15.42 20.14 22.52
CA ALA A 231 16.31 19.92 21.38
C ALA A 231 16.54 18.43 21.10
N ARG A 232 16.83 17.62 22.12
CA ARG A 232 17.02 16.16 21.98
C ARG A 232 15.78 15.47 21.45
N ARG A 233 14.60 15.82 21.97
CA ARG A 233 13.32 15.25 21.54
C ARG A 233 12.96 15.63 20.11
N ILE A 234 13.22 16.89 19.72
CA ILE A 234 12.98 17.36 18.35
C ILE A 234 13.90 16.62 17.36
N VAL A 235 15.20 16.50 17.67
CA VAL A 235 16.15 15.76 16.83
C VAL A 235 15.76 14.29 16.70
N TRP A 236 15.30 13.67 17.80
CA TRP A 236 14.85 12.30 17.75
C TRP A 236 13.56 12.12 16.92
N GLY A 237 12.64 13.09 16.96
CA GLY A 237 11.38 13.03 16.23
C GLY A 237 11.47 13.38 14.74
N LYS A 238 12.59 13.99 14.31
CA LYS A 238 12.82 14.38 12.92
C LYS A 238 13.58 13.32 12.14
#